data_675d474169ee22b2ccd40aacf5d5ac55
#
_entry.id   675d474169ee22b2ccd40aacf5d5ac55
#
_cell.length_a   1.000
_cell.length_b   1.000
_cell.length_c   1.000
_cell.angle_alpha   90.00
_cell.angle_beta   90.00
_cell.angle_gamma   90.00
#
_symmetry.space_group_name_H-M   'P 1'
#
loop_
_entity.id
_entity.type
_entity.pdbx_description
1 polymer ?
#
loop_
_entity_poly.entity_id
_entity_poly.type
_entity_poly.pdbx_seq_one_letter_code
_entity_poly.pdbx_strand_id
1 'polypeptide(L)'
;AHFITHLIGLSDPEDYDRVVAVIGAPAEASHVDKTAIFDAAAGSVNSAMIISEPFAVAYALDMINDTLVIDIGAGTTDLCRVYGTIPGPGDQMHTGYAGDYVDNALIKEIQSKYNGAQITKDMARRWKEQFSFVSTSAPDEPVLVDFSIDGKAMTLDITDCMQRACESIVDPIVENVKKLIAGSNPEYHDEFRKNMVLAGGGSSIKGLGALIERRLSDMGDVNVHVVDDPVRLGAMGGLRL
;
A
#
# COMPACT_ATOMS: atom_id res chain seq x y z
N ALA A 1 -5.90 -16.57 -16.10
CA ALA A 1 -5.07 -17.46 -16.94
C ALA A 1 -4.21 -16.66 -17.91
N HIS A 2 -4.75 -15.99 -18.94
CA HIS A 2 -3.96 -15.32 -20.00
C HIS A 2 -2.89 -14.35 -19.48
N PHE A 3 -3.17 -13.60 -18.41
CA PHE A 3 -2.21 -12.67 -17.83
C PHE A 3 -1.00 -13.40 -17.21
N ILE A 4 -1.24 -14.48 -16.47
CA ILE A 4 -0.16 -15.31 -15.87
C ILE A 4 0.69 -15.95 -16.96
N THR A 5 0.07 -16.54 -17.98
CA THR A 5 0.77 -17.10 -19.14
C THR A 5 1.63 -16.05 -19.85
N HIS A 6 1.12 -14.83 -19.99
CA HIS A 6 1.86 -13.71 -20.58
C HIS A 6 3.08 -13.32 -19.75
N LEU A 7 2.93 -13.21 -18.42
CA LEU A 7 4.04 -12.90 -17.52
C LEU A 7 5.14 -13.97 -17.56
N ILE A 8 4.75 -15.26 -17.60
CA ILE A 8 5.70 -16.36 -17.75
C ILE A 8 6.44 -16.23 -19.08
N GLY A 9 5.73 -15.93 -20.18
CA GLY A 9 6.35 -15.72 -21.49
C GLY A 9 7.34 -14.54 -21.53
N LEU A 10 7.13 -13.50 -20.72
CA LEU A 10 8.06 -12.37 -20.61
C LEU A 10 9.37 -12.73 -19.89
N SER A 11 9.38 -13.77 -19.06
CA SER A 11 10.59 -14.25 -18.38
C SER A 11 11.49 -15.13 -19.28
N ASP A 12 11.08 -15.31 -20.56
CA ASP A 12 11.82 -16.05 -21.61
C ASP A 12 12.30 -17.43 -21.17
N PRO A 13 11.37 -18.35 -20.86
CA PRO A 13 11.72 -19.67 -20.34
C PRO A 13 12.21 -20.59 -21.46
N GLU A 14 13.48 -20.54 -21.83
CA GLU A 14 14.00 -21.36 -22.93
C GLU A 14 14.09 -22.86 -22.58
N ASP A 15 14.19 -23.25 -21.30
CA ASP A 15 14.36 -24.66 -20.91
C ASP A 15 13.90 -24.92 -19.44
N TYR A 16 12.68 -24.53 -19.08
CA TYR A 16 12.19 -24.84 -17.75
C TYR A 16 11.48 -26.19 -17.68
N ASP A 17 12.12 -27.17 -17.12
CA ASP A 17 11.49 -28.43 -16.73
C ASP A 17 10.39 -28.19 -15.68
N ARG A 18 10.45 -27.08 -14.92
CA ARG A 18 9.51 -26.79 -13.85
C ARG A 18 9.34 -25.28 -13.58
N VAL A 19 8.10 -24.79 -13.69
CA VAL A 19 7.71 -23.42 -13.30
C VAL A 19 6.98 -23.46 -11.96
N VAL A 20 7.49 -22.72 -10.97
CA VAL A 20 6.86 -22.51 -9.66
C VAL A 20 6.45 -21.06 -9.54
N ALA A 21 5.19 -20.78 -9.15
CA ALA A 21 4.70 -19.44 -8.93
C ALA A 21 4.44 -19.17 -7.46
N VAL A 22 4.93 -18.03 -6.96
CA VAL A 22 4.50 -17.46 -5.69
C VAL A 22 3.64 -16.23 -6.02
N ILE A 23 2.40 -16.21 -5.55
CA ILE A 23 1.41 -15.20 -5.91
C ILE A 23 1.00 -14.45 -4.66
N GLY A 24 1.25 -13.13 -4.65
CA GLY A 24 0.73 -12.23 -3.61
C GLY A 24 -0.78 -12.09 -3.72
N ALA A 25 -1.46 -12.10 -2.58
CA ALA A 25 -2.87 -11.78 -2.48
C ALA A 25 -3.09 -10.83 -1.29
N PRO A 26 -4.16 -9.99 -1.32
CA PRO A 26 -4.52 -9.15 -0.17
C PRO A 26 -4.61 -9.96 1.13
N ALA A 27 -4.29 -9.33 2.25
CA ALA A 27 -4.16 -9.99 3.56
C ALA A 27 -5.36 -10.84 3.95
N GLU A 28 -6.58 -10.37 3.67
CA GLU A 28 -7.83 -11.08 3.99
C GLU A 28 -8.56 -11.60 2.72
N ALA A 29 -7.83 -11.92 1.65
CA ALA A 29 -8.44 -12.54 0.48
C ALA A 29 -9.24 -13.78 0.86
N SER A 30 -10.49 -13.86 0.42
CA SER A 30 -11.38 -14.97 0.73
C SER A 30 -10.87 -16.30 0.16
N HIS A 31 -11.36 -17.42 0.71
CA HIS A 31 -11.05 -18.74 0.14
C HIS A 31 -11.44 -18.84 -1.34
N VAL A 32 -12.56 -18.19 -1.72
CA VAL A 32 -13.04 -18.15 -3.11
C VAL A 32 -12.06 -17.41 -4.00
N ASP A 33 -11.55 -16.23 -3.56
CA ASP A 33 -10.57 -15.46 -4.31
C ASP A 33 -9.25 -16.22 -4.47
N LYS A 34 -8.75 -16.83 -3.38
CA LYS A 34 -7.54 -17.67 -3.41
C LYS A 34 -7.69 -18.85 -4.36
N THR A 35 -8.85 -19.52 -4.34
CA THR A 35 -9.15 -20.62 -5.26
C THR A 35 -9.16 -20.13 -6.71
N ALA A 36 -9.81 -19.00 -6.99
CA ALA A 36 -9.85 -18.43 -8.34
C ALA A 36 -8.46 -18.03 -8.87
N ILE A 37 -7.60 -17.49 -8.00
CA ILE A 37 -6.19 -17.19 -8.34
C ILE A 37 -5.43 -18.49 -8.65
N PHE A 38 -5.61 -19.52 -7.80
CA PHE A 38 -4.97 -20.81 -7.98
C PHE A 38 -5.39 -21.49 -9.29
N ASP A 39 -6.72 -21.52 -9.57
CA ASP A 39 -7.27 -22.07 -10.80
C ASP A 39 -6.79 -21.31 -12.05
N ALA A 40 -6.64 -19.99 -11.94
CA ALA A 40 -6.09 -19.19 -13.02
C ALA A 40 -4.61 -19.49 -13.31
N ALA A 41 -3.85 -19.93 -12.32
CA ALA A 41 -2.43 -20.31 -12.44
C ALA A 41 -2.24 -21.76 -12.90
N ALA A 42 -3.13 -22.67 -12.52
CA ALA A 42 -2.97 -24.12 -12.64
C ALA A 42 -2.66 -24.62 -14.08
N GLY A 43 -3.10 -23.90 -15.13
CA GLY A 43 -2.82 -24.23 -16.53
C GLY A 43 -1.48 -23.71 -17.04
N SER A 44 -0.74 -22.91 -16.26
CA SER A 44 0.47 -22.21 -16.71
C SER A 44 1.70 -22.51 -15.85
N VAL A 45 1.53 -23.15 -14.68
CA VAL A 45 2.62 -23.46 -13.76
C VAL A 45 2.53 -24.88 -13.23
N ASN A 46 3.67 -25.45 -12.82
CA ASN A 46 3.72 -26.80 -12.23
C ASN A 46 3.28 -26.81 -10.76
N SER A 47 3.50 -25.73 -10.04
CA SER A 47 3.02 -25.53 -8.68
C SER A 47 2.83 -24.03 -8.40
N ALA A 48 1.88 -23.70 -7.53
CA ALA A 48 1.63 -22.34 -7.07
C ALA A 48 1.51 -22.29 -5.55
N MET A 49 2.01 -21.20 -4.95
CA MET A 49 1.81 -20.84 -3.57
C MET A 49 1.15 -19.47 -3.52
N ILE A 50 0.16 -19.30 -2.64
CA ILE A 50 -0.45 -17.98 -2.40
C ILE A 50 -0.03 -17.51 -1.01
N ILE A 51 0.51 -16.30 -0.95
CA ILE A 51 0.93 -15.62 0.28
C ILE A 51 0.25 -14.27 0.39
N SER A 52 0.21 -13.69 1.60
CA SER A 52 -0.24 -12.30 1.72
C SER A 52 0.85 -11.34 1.27
N GLU A 53 0.44 -10.24 0.62
CA GLU A 53 1.38 -9.22 0.12
C GLU A 53 2.26 -8.65 1.23
N PRO A 54 1.73 -8.22 2.41
CA PRO A 54 2.58 -7.71 3.48
C PRO A 54 3.53 -8.77 4.07
N PHE A 55 3.18 -10.05 4.07
CA PHE A 55 4.12 -11.11 4.46
C PHE A 55 5.30 -11.23 3.48
N ALA A 56 5.02 -11.12 2.17
CA ALA A 56 6.06 -11.11 1.16
C ALA A 56 7.04 -9.93 1.36
N VAL A 57 6.51 -8.75 1.73
CA VAL A 57 7.32 -7.57 2.07
C VAL A 57 8.24 -7.86 3.26
N ALA A 58 7.72 -8.38 4.37
CA ALA A 58 8.52 -8.74 5.55
C ALA A 58 9.61 -9.76 5.19
N TYR A 59 9.27 -10.76 4.37
CA TYR A 59 10.21 -11.80 3.93
C TYR A 59 11.32 -11.22 3.04
N ALA A 60 11.00 -10.27 2.15
CA ALA A 60 11.99 -9.58 1.32
C ALA A 60 13.04 -8.82 2.13
N LEU A 61 12.63 -8.26 3.26
CA LEU A 61 13.46 -7.45 4.17
C LEU A 61 14.19 -8.29 5.21
N ASP A 62 13.97 -9.61 5.25
CA ASP A 62 14.44 -10.50 6.34
C ASP A 62 13.90 -10.09 7.73
N MET A 63 12.71 -9.45 7.74
CA MET A 63 12.03 -8.93 8.93
C MET A 63 10.81 -9.79 9.27
N ILE A 64 10.96 -11.10 9.36
CA ILE A 64 9.87 -12.03 9.66
C ILE A 64 9.59 -12.22 11.14
N ASN A 65 10.37 -11.58 12.01
CA ASN A 65 10.21 -11.66 13.46
C ASN A 65 9.71 -10.31 14.00
N ASP A 66 8.61 -10.36 14.74
CA ASP A 66 8.08 -9.24 15.53
C ASP A 66 7.94 -7.92 14.75
N THR A 67 7.46 -8.01 13.51
CA THR A 67 7.29 -6.89 12.59
C THR A 67 5.82 -6.64 12.26
N LEU A 68 5.43 -5.37 12.18
CA LEU A 68 4.11 -4.96 11.66
C LEU A 68 4.31 -4.28 10.30
N VAL A 69 3.79 -4.90 9.24
CA VAL A 69 3.84 -4.34 7.88
C VAL A 69 2.55 -3.59 7.58
N ILE A 70 2.69 -2.42 6.98
CA ILE A 70 1.61 -1.58 6.42
C ILE A 70 1.90 -1.45 4.92
N ASP A 71 1.16 -2.15 4.09
CA ASP A 71 1.30 -2.13 2.63
C ASP A 71 0.17 -1.32 2.01
N ILE A 72 0.49 -0.12 1.50
CA ILE A 72 -0.49 0.80 0.91
C ILE A 72 -0.47 0.65 -0.61
N GLY A 73 -1.37 -0.17 -1.12
CA GLY A 73 -1.57 -0.39 -2.55
C GLY A 73 -2.43 0.68 -3.23
N ALA A 74 -2.90 0.38 -4.43
CA ALA A 74 -3.83 1.23 -5.15
C ALA A 74 -5.25 1.12 -4.58
N GLY A 75 -5.78 -0.09 -4.42
CA GLY A 75 -7.15 -0.36 -3.99
C GLY A 75 -7.30 -0.66 -2.50
N THR A 76 -6.29 -1.24 -1.88
CA THR A 76 -6.30 -1.66 -0.47
C THR A 76 -5.05 -1.19 0.25
N THR A 77 -5.19 -1.01 1.56
CA THR A 77 -4.08 -0.98 2.51
C THR A 77 -4.18 -2.23 3.34
N ASP A 78 -3.16 -3.06 3.27
CA ASP A 78 -3.06 -4.34 3.94
C ASP A 78 -2.07 -4.24 5.11
N LEU A 79 -2.49 -4.69 6.29
CA LEU A 79 -1.70 -4.67 7.51
C LEU A 79 -1.48 -6.11 7.99
N CYS A 80 -0.29 -6.40 8.44
CA CYS A 80 0.06 -7.74 8.91
C CYS A 80 1.08 -7.71 10.04
N ARG A 81 0.80 -8.48 11.12
CA ARG A 81 1.79 -8.84 12.14
C ARG A 81 2.50 -10.11 11.73
N VAL A 82 3.82 -10.13 11.84
CA VAL A 82 4.65 -11.29 11.50
C VAL A 82 5.55 -11.64 12.70
N TYR A 83 5.49 -12.88 13.17
CA TYR A 83 6.31 -13.38 14.29
C TYR A 83 6.93 -14.75 14.00
N GLY A 84 7.72 -14.82 12.96
CA GLY A 84 8.48 -16.01 12.58
C GLY A 84 7.70 -17.11 11.87
N THR A 85 6.37 -16.93 11.69
CA THR A 85 5.50 -17.89 11.01
C THR A 85 4.62 -17.21 9.95
N ILE A 86 4.01 -17.99 9.07
CA ILE A 86 3.02 -17.49 8.12
C ILE A 86 1.82 -16.93 8.92
N PRO A 87 1.43 -15.67 8.69
CA PRO A 87 0.37 -15.01 9.44
C PRO A 87 -0.98 -15.71 9.28
N GLY A 88 -1.71 -15.85 10.39
CA GLY A 88 -3.07 -16.33 10.41
C GLY A 88 -4.11 -15.22 10.18
N PRO A 89 -5.42 -15.55 10.10
CA PRO A 89 -6.46 -14.55 9.87
C PRO A 89 -6.53 -13.44 10.92
N GLY A 90 -6.19 -13.73 12.19
CA GLY A 90 -6.16 -12.74 13.26
C GLY A 90 -4.95 -11.82 13.26
N ASP A 91 -3.96 -12.11 12.42
CA ASP A 91 -2.72 -11.34 12.32
C ASP A 91 -2.75 -10.33 11.19
N GLN A 92 -3.84 -10.26 10.46
CA GLN A 92 -3.97 -9.48 9.25
C GLN A 92 -5.25 -8.64 9.28
N MET A 93 -5.21 -7.48 8.63
CA MET A 93 -6.36 -6.61 8.40
C MET A 93 -6.19 -5.92 7.04
N HIS A 94 -7.31 -5.54 6.42
CA HIS A 94 -7.30 -4.71 5.23
C HIS A 94 -8.31 -3.56 5.34
N THR A 95 -8.09 -2.53 4.54
CA THR A 95 -9.00 -1.40 4.42
C THR A 95 -8.95 -0.80 3.02
N GLY A 96 -10.04 -0.18 2.56
CA GLY A 96 -10.11 0.53 1.28
C GLY A 96 -9.53 1.95 1.31
N TYR A 97 -8.96 2.40 2.42
CA TYR A 97 -8.26 3.69 2.53
C TYR A 97 -6.85 3.56 1.95
N ALA A 98 -6.73 3.68 0.62
CA ALA A 98 -5.53 3.41 -0.16
C ALA A 98 -5.36 4.43 -1.30
N GLY A 99 -4.51 4.17 -2.28
CA GLY A 99 -4.20 5.11 -3.36
C GLY A 99 -5.40 5.64 -4.13
N ASP A 100 -6.35 4.77 -4.48
CA ASP A 100 -7.59 5.13 -5.19
C ASP A 100 -8.54 5.98 -4.33
N TYR A 101 -8.52 5.78 -3.02
CA TYR A 101 -9.27 6.62 -2.07
C TYR A 101 -8.70 8.05 -2.05
N VAL A 102 -7.37 8.18 -2.02
CA VAL A 102 -6.70 9.50 -2.09
C VAL A 102 -7.03 10.21 -3.40
N ASP A 103 -7.04 9.50 -4.55
CA ASP A 103 -7.42 10.10 -5.84
C ASP A 103 -8.84 10.68 -5.80
N ASN A 104 -9.79 9.93 -5.25
CA ASN A 104 -11.17 10.38 -5.11
C ASN A 104 -11.31 11.53 -4.09
N ALA A 105 -10.57 11.49 -3.00
CA ALA A 105 -10.53 12.57 -2.02
C ALA A 105 -9.96 13.86 -2.65
N LEU A 106 -8.88 13.77 -3.43
CA LEU A 106 -8.28 14.91 -4.12
C LEU A 106 -9.26 15.57 -5.09
N ILE A 107 -9.99 14.77 -5.88
CA ILE A 107 -11.03 15.29 -6.78
C ILE A 107 -12.09 16.09 -5.98
N LYS A 108 -12.58 15.54 -4.88
CA LYS A 108 -13.59 16.19 -4.02
C LYS A 108 -13.07 17.49 -3.41
N GLU A 109 -11.84 17.49 -2.90
CA GLU A 109 -11.20 18.66 -2.32
C GLU A 109 -11.05 19.79 -3.34
N ILE A 110 -10.58 19.45 -4.57
CA ILE A 110 -10.42 20.44 -5.63
C ILE A 110 -11.79 20.97 -6.10
N GLN A 111 -12.77 20.10 -6.30
CA GLN A 111 -14.12 20.53 -6.70
C GLN A 111 -14.83 21.39 -5.62
N SER A 112 -14.54 21.14 -4.35
CA SER A 112 -15.01 21.97 -3.24
C SER A 112 -14.36 23.35 -3.23
N LYS A 113 -13.06 23.44 -3.56
CA LYS A 113 -12.30 24.70 -3.61
C LYS A 113 -12.59 25.49 -4.89
N TYR A 114 -12.75 24.80 -6.01
CA TYR A 114 -12.93 25.37 -7.35
C TYR A 114 -14.21 24.84 -7.99
N ASN A 115 -15.30 25.53 -7.79
CA ASN A 115 -16.59 25.15 -8.36
C ASN A 115 -16.52 25.08 -9.90
N GLY A 116 -17.09 24.04 -10.50
CA GLY A 116 -17.01 23.80 -11.95
C GLY A 116 -15.73 23.15 -12.45
N ALA A 117 -14.81 22.76 -11.54
CA ALA A 117 -13.56 22.07 -11.89
C ALA A 117 -13.83 20.70 -12.55
N GLN A 118 -13.28 20.50 -13.75
CA GLN A 118 -13.38 19.27 -14.52
C GLN A 118 -12.11 18.44 -14.34
N ILE A 119 -12.18 17.43 -13.48
CA ILE A 119 -11.03 16.58 -13.11
C ILE A 119 -11.39 15.13 -13.31
N THR A 120 -10.55 14.42 -14.05
CA THR A 120 -10.63 12.96 -14.20
C THR A 120 -9.83 12.25 -13.12
N LYS A 121 -10.16 10.97 -12.87
CA LYS A 121 -9.39 10.13 -11.94
C LYS A 121 -7.92 10.00 -12.36
N ASP A 122 -7.65 9.92 -13.67
CA ASP A 122 -6.28 9.83 -14.19
C ASP A 122 -5.48 11.13 -13.97
N MET A 123 -6.13 12.31 -14.01
CA MET A 123 -5.48 13.59 -13.65
C MET A 123 -5.11 13.58 -12.17
N ALA A 124 -6.06 13.25 -11.29
CA ALA A 124 -5.82 13.21 -9.85
C ALA A 124 -4.70 12.21 -9.49
N ARG A 125 -4.71 11.02 -10.10
CA ARG A 125 -3.66 10.01 -9.91
C ARG A 125 -2.28 10.54 -10.30
N ARG A 126 -2.12 11.14 -11.49
CA ARG A 126 -0.84 11.71 -11.93
C ARG A 126 -0.34 12.81 -10.99
N TRP A 127 -1.23 13.70 -10.55
CA TRP A 127 -0.85 14.75 -9.60
C TRP A 127 -0.46 14.19 -8.24
N LYS A 128 -1.19 13.19 -7.72
CA LYS A 128 -0.82 12.47 -6.50
C LYS A 128 0.55 11.82 -6.64
N GLU A 129 0.79 11.06 -7.70
CA GLU A 129 2.08 10.38 -7.92
C GLU A 129 3.25 11.36 -8.03
N GLN A 130 3.02 12.56 -8.52
CA GLN A 130 4.06 13.58 -8.70
C GLN A 130 4.25 14.46 -7.47
N PHE A 131 3.19 14.81 -6.76
CA PHE A 131 3.19 15.91 -5.79
C PHE A 131 2.68 15.53 -4.39
N SER A 132 2.39 14.26 -4.11
CA SER A 132 1.80 13.86 -2.83
C SER A 132 2.69 14.14 -1.63
N PHE A 133 2.10 14.67 -0.57
CA PHE A 133 2.73 14.96 0.70
C PHE A 133 1.70 15.08 1.81
N VAL A 134 2.18 15.03 3.06
CA VAL A 134 1.40 15.32 4.27
C VAL A 134 2.09 16.43 5.09
N SER A 135 1.44 16.95 6.12
CA SER A 135 1.89 18.11 6.90
C SER A 135 3.31 18.02 7.49
N THR A 136 3.84 16.81 7.68
CA THR A 136 5.23 16.59 8.12
C THR A 136 6.28 16.85 7.06
N SER A 137 5.87 17.02 5.79
CA SER A 137 6.77 17.25 4.66
C SER A 137 6.11 18.16 3.60
N ALA A 138 5.48 19.24 4.07
CA ALA A 138 4.87 20.22 3.16
C ALA A 138 5.95 20.88 2.26
N PRO A 139 5.65 21.08 0.96
CA PRO A 139 6.58 21.74 0.05
C PRO A 139 6.70 23.24 0.36
N ASP A 140 7.87 23.83 0.08
CA ASP A 140 8.10 25.27 0.20
C ASP A 140 7.35 26.09 -0.86
N GLU A 141 7.14 25.50 -2.05
CA GLU A 141 6.44 26.12 -3.17
C GLU A 141 5.04 25.49 -3.36
N PRO A 142 4.06 26.28 -3.85
CA PRO A 142 2.72 25.79 -4.09
C PRO A 142 2.68 24.73 -5.19
N VAL A 143 1.81 23.75 -5.05
CA VAL A 143 1.53 22.73 -6.08
C VAL A 143 0.55 23.31 -7.09
N LEU A 144 1.08 23.77 -8.21
CA LEU A 144 0.33 24.36 -9.32
C LEU A 144 0.05 23.29 -10.39
N VAL A 145 -1.19 23.17 -10.82
CA VAL A 145 -1.61 22.21 -11.85
C VAL A 145 -2.60 22.84 -12.83
N ASP A 146 -2.62 22.34 -14.05
CA ASP A 146 -3.50 22.81 -15.11
C ASP A 146 -4.75 21.93 -15.18
N PHE A 147 -5.93 22.58 -15.10
CA PHE A 147 -7.22 21.94 -15.35
C PHE A 147 -8.27 22.95 -15.83
N SER A 148 -9.44 22.46 -16.22
CA SER A 148 -10.50 23.29 -16.79
C SER A 148 -11.57 23.62 -15.75
N ILE A 149 -11.97 24.90 -15.71
CA ILE A 149 -13.17 25.37 -15.00
C ILE A 149 -14.11 25.97 -16.05
N ASP A 150 -15.32 25.44 -16.14
CA ASP A 150 -16.33 25.88 -17.11
C ASP A 150 -15.78 25.97 -18.57
N GLY A 151 -14.95 25.00 -18.94
CA GLY A 151 -14.34 24.91 -20.27
C GLY A 151 -13.12 25.81 -20.51
N LYS A 152 -12.66 26.57 -19.50
CA LYS A 152 -11.45 27.42 -19.61
C LYS A 152 -10.30 26.76 -18.86
N ALA A 153 -9.17 26.55 -19.56
CA ALA A 153 -7.95 26.07 -18.94
C ALA A 153 -7.34 27.12 -17.99
N MET A 154 -6.97 26.70 -16.79
CA MET A 154 -6.39 27.58 -15.75
C MET A 154 -5.32 26.80 -14.99
N THR A 155 -4.26 27.50 -14.59
CA THR A 155 -3.24 26.98 -13.64
C THR A 155 -3.66 27.37 -12.22
N LEU A 156 -3.87 26.41 -11.35
CA LEU A 156 -4.44 26.62 -10.02
C LEU A 156 -3.67 25.89 -8.92
N ASP A 157 -3.68 26.47 -7.74
CA ASP A 157 -3.00 25.93 -6.56
C ASP A 157 -3.88 24.89 -5.85
N ILE A 158 -3.38 23.63 -5.81
CA ILE A 158 -4.01 22.50 -5.15
C ILE A 158 -3.26 22.03 -3.88
N THR A 159 -2.32 22.81 -3.38
CA THR A 159 -1.46 22.44 -2.23
C THR A 159 -2.28 21.92 -1.04
N ASP A 160 -3.21 22.71 -0.54
CA ASP A 160 -4.07 22.31 0.59
C ASP A 160 -4.96 21.12 0.27
N CYS A 161 -5.45 21.04 -0.99
CA CYS A 161 -6.27 19.91 -1.42
C CYS A 161 -5.47 18.62 -1.43
N MET A 162 -4.22 18.65 -1.92
CA MET A 162 -3.32 17.52 -1.95
C MET A 162 -2.99 17.04 -0.55
N GLN A 163 -2.63 17.94 0.36
CA GLN A 163 -2.35 17.60 1.75
C GLN A 163 -3.54 16.91 2.42
N ARG A 164 -4.74 17.52 2.37
CA ARG A 164 -5.94 16.95 3.00
C ARG A 164 -6.31 15.59 2.40
N ALA A 165 -6.19 15.46 1.08
CA ALA A 165 -6.46 14.19 0.41
C ALA A 165 -5.50 13.08 0.87
N CYS A 166 -4.19 13.37 0.95
CA CYS A 166 -3.20 12.41 1.42
C CYS A 166 -3.37 12.08 2.92
N GLU A 167 -3.69 13.06 3.75
CA GLU A 167 -3.92 12.84 5.19
C GLU A 167 -5.20 12.06 5.50
N SER A 168 -6.16 12.00 4.58
CA SER A 168 -7.45 11.33 4.79
C SER A 168 -7.36 9.82 5.04
N ILE A 169 -6.25 9.18 4.66
CA ILE A 169 -6.02 7.75 4.90
C ILE A 169 -5.34 7.46 6.24
N VAL A 170 -4.78 8.48 6.91
CA VAL A 170 -3.90 8.30 8.07
C VAL A 170 -4.65 7.74 9.28
N ASP A 171 -5.75 8.38 9.67
CA ASP A 171 -6.48 7.97 10.87
C ASP A 171 -7.07 6.54 10.75
N PRO A 172 -7.68 6.12 9.62
CA PRO A 172 -8.07 4.72 9.42
C PRO A 172 -6.93 3.71 9.52
N ILE A 173 -5.74 4.05 8.97
CA ILE A 173 -4.55 3.19 9.07
C ILE A 173 -4.09 3.09 10.52
N VAL A 174 -3.96 4.21 11.22
CA VAL A 174 -3.56 4.28 12.63
C VAL A 174 -4.50 3.48 13.53
N GLU A 175 -5.82 3.58 13.32
CA GLU A 175 -6.80 2.78 14.06
C GLU A 175 -6.60 1.28 13.85
N ASN A 176 -6.32 0.84 12.63
CA ASN A 176 -6.08 -0.57 12.33
C ASN A 176 -4.75 -1.05 12.92
N VAL A 177 -3.69 -0.25 12.89
CA VAL A 177 -2.43 -0.53 13.59
C VAL A 177 -2.68 -0.75 15.10
N LYS A 178 -3.41 0.18 15.73
CA LYS A 178 -3.77 0.06 17.15
C LYS A 178 -4.54 -1.22 17.48
N LYS A 179 -5.51 -1.58 16.62
CA LYS A 179 -6.30 -2.82 16.78
C LYS A 179 -5.44 -4.07 16.64
N LEU A 180 -4.54 -4.10 15.65
CA LEU A 180 -3.64 -5.24 15.46
C LEU A 180 -2.69 -5.42 16.65
N ILE A 181 -2.08 -4.35 17.14
CA ILE A 181 -1.20 -4.42 18.30
C ILE A 181 -1.98 -4.87 19.55
N ALA A 182 -3.13 -4.25 19.83
CA ALA A 182 -3.96 -4.60 20.98
C ALA A 182 -4.49 -6.05 20.96
N GLY A 183 -4.67 -6.63 19.75
CA GLY A 183 -5.09 -8.01 19.57
C GLY A 183 -3.96 -9.04 19.65
N SER A 184 -2.70 -8.62 19.91
CA SER A 184 -1.54 -9.51 20.09
C SER A 184 -1.25 -9.78 21.56
N ASN A 185 -0.33 -10.75 21.82
CA ASN A 185 0.22 -10.93 23.16
C ASN A 185 0.98 -9.66 23.57
N PRO A 186 0.74 -9.09 24.77
CA PRO A 186 1.44 -7.90 25.27
C PRO A 186 2.97 -7.95 25.21
N GLU A 187 3.56 -9.13 25.25
CA GLU A 187 5.02 -9.32 25.11
C GLU A 187 5.59 -8.78 23.80
N TYR A 188 4.78 -8.77 22.72
CA TYR A 188 5.21 -8.31 21.38
C TYR A 188 4.84 -6.85 21.10
N HIS A 189 4.09 -6.17 21.97
CA HIS A 189 3.61 -4.81 21.69
C HIS A 189 4.75 -3.82 21.44
N ASP A 190 5.83 -3.90 22.23
CA ASP A 190 6.98 -3.01 22.12
C ASP A 190 7.74 -3.27 20.80
N GLU A 191 7.91 -4.52 20.45
CA GLU A 191 8.62 -4.90 19.22
C GLU A 191 7.82 -4.47 17.98
N PHE A 192 6.52 -4.71 17.94
CA PHE A 192 5.68 -4.24 16.83
C PHE A 192 5.71 -2.72 16.66
N ARG A 193 5.72 -1.96 17.76
CA ARG A 193 5.82 -0.51 17.69
C ARG A 193 7.15 -0.02 17.13
N LYS A 194 8.25 -0.69 17.46
CA LYS A 194 9.60 -0.33 17.02
C LYS A 194 9.95 -0.85 15.63
N ASN A 195 9.27 -1.91 15.17
CA ASN A 195 9.53 -2.59 13.91
C ASN A 195 8.32 -2.48 12.96
N MET A 196 7.83 -1.25 12.71
CA MET A 196 6.83 -1.03 11.67
C MET A 196 7.49 -0.80 10.32
N VAL A 197 6.96 -1.44 9.29
CA VAL A 197 7.39 -1.28 7.90
C VAL A 197 6.26 -0.67 7.09
N LEU A 198 6.54 0.40 6.38
CA LEU A 198 5.61 1.06 5.46
C LEU A 198 6.05 0.80 4.02
N ALA A 199 5.23 0.08 3.28
CA ALA A 199 5.45 -0.39 1.91
C ALA A 199 4.28 -0.06 0.98
N GLY A 200 4.35 -0.54 -0.26
CA GLY A 200 3.39 -0.27 -1.32
C GLY A 200 3.54 1.13 -1.91
N GLY A 201 2.95 1.36 -3.08
CA GLY A 201 3.08 2.64 -3.79
C GLY A 201 2.64 3.87 -3.00
N GLY A 202 1.67 3.72 -2.08
CA GLY A 202 1.20 4.78 -1.19
C GLY A 202 2.22 5.23 -0.15
N SER A 203 3.20 4.39 0.20
CA SER A 203 4.30 4.77 1.12
C SER A 203 5.19 5.88 0.57
N SER A 204 5.15 6.11 -0.75
CA SER A 204 5.87 7.20 -1.43
C SER A 204 5.28 8.59 -1.15
N ILE A 205 4.13 8.71 -0.50
CA ILE A 205 3.59 9.99 -0.04
C ILE A 205 4.59 10.62 0.94
N LYS A 206 5.14 11.77 0.58
CA LYS A 206 6.20 12.43 1.35
C LYS A 206 5.76 12.75 2.77
N GLY A 207 6.52 12.30 3.75
CA GLY A 207 6.27 12.53 5.17
C GLY A 207 5.25 11.58 5.82
N LEU A 208 4.66 10.63 5.06
CA LEU A 208 3.59 9.76 5.58
C LEU A 208 4.05 8.92 6.78
N GLY A 209 5.24 8.31 6.72
CA GLY A 209 5.80 7.51 7.83
C GLY A 209 5.89 8.34 9.11
N ALA A 210 6.51 9.52 9.04
CA ALA A 210 6.63 10.44 10.17
C ALA A 210 5.27 10.92 10.71
N LEU A 211 4.26 11.07 9.84
CA LEU A 211 2.91 11.41 10.28
C LEU A 211 2.24 10.24 11.03
N ILE A 212 2.41 9.01 10.56
CA ILE A 212 1.91 7.81 11.24
C ILE A 212 2.58 7.66 12.62
N GLU A 213 3.92 7.80 12.71
CA GLU A 213 4.64 7.80 14.00
C GLU A 213 4.07 8.82 14.97
N ARG A 214 3.89 10.07 14.51
CA ARG A 214 3.31 11.14 15.33
C ARG A 214 1.90 10.82 15.81
N ARG A 215 1.07 10.19 14.98
CA ARG A 215 -0.31 9.80 15.33
C ARG A 215 -0.39 8.60 16.27
N LEU A 216 0.66 7.79 16.32
CA LEU A 216 0.80 6.64 17.21
C LEU A 216 1.58 6.95 18.49
N SER A 217 2.08 8.19 18.69
CA SER A 217 2.93 8.59 19.82
C SER A 217 2.30 8.37 21.20
N ASP A 218 0.98 8.30 21.29
CA ASP A 218 0.25 7.94 22.50
C ASP A 218 0.47 6.48 22.95
N MET A 219 0.98 5.62 22.07
CA MET A 219 1.32 4.23 22.37
C MET A 219 2.76 4.06 22.91
N GLY A 220 3.57 5.11 22.97
CA GLY A 220 5.00 5.08 23.35
C GLY A 220 5.92 5.27 22.15
N ASP A 221 7.15 4.72 22.25
CA ASP A 221 8.10 4.80 21.14
C ASP A 221 7.63 3.98 19.94
N VAL A 222 7.46 4.66 18.82
CA VAL A 222 7.05 4.07 17.54
C VAL A 222 8.10 4.42 16.50
N ASN A 223 8.48 3.45 15.68
CA ASN A 223 9.37 3.67 14.54
C ASN A 223 8.76 3.06 13.28
N VAL A 224 8.61 3.87 12.24
CA VAL A 224 8.04 3.48 10.94
C VAL A 224 9.12 3.56 9.87
N HIS A 225 9.64 2.41 9.48
CA HIS A 225 10.61 2.28 8.41
C HIS A 225 9.90 2.33 7.05
N VAL A 226 10.15 3.37 6.26
CA VAL A 226 9.67 3.47 4.87
C VAL A 226 10.67 2.76 3.96
N VAL A 227 10.19 1.82 3.15
CA VAL A 227 11.06 1.02 2.28
C VAL A 227 11.52 1.79 1.03
N ASP A 228 12.74 1.50 0.54
CA ASP A 228 13.33 2.21 -0.61
C ASP A 228 12.67 1.88 -1.95
N ASP A 229 12.24 0.63 -2.17
CA ASP A 229 11.55 0.19 -3.40
C ASP A 229 10.16 -0.38 -3.07
N PRO A 230 9.19 0.49 -2.76
CA PRO A 230 7.90 0.06 -2.23
C PRO A 230 7.05 -0.72 -3.23
N VAL A 231 7.29 -0.58 -4.52
CA VAL A 231 6.46 -1.19 -5.57
C VAL A 231 6.87 -2.64 -5.87
N ARG A 232 8.18 -2.94 -5.83
CA ARG A 232 8.70 -4.26 -6.22
C ARG A 232 9.00 -5.20 -5.06
N LEU A 233 9.01 -4.66 -3.84
CA LEU A 233 9.48 -5.40 -2.67
C LEU A 233 8.65 -6.67 -2.40
N GLY A 234 7.33 -6.63 -2.53
CA GLY A 234 6.46 -7.80 -2.39
C GLY A 234 6.77 -8.90 -3.41
N ALA A 235 7.00 -8.52 -4.68
CA ALA A 235 7.39 -9.48 -5.72
C ALA A 235 8.78 -10.08 -5.45
N MET A 236 9.73 -9.28 -4.96
CA MET A 236 11.06 -9.76 -4.56
C MET A 236 10.99 -10.75 -3.39
N GLY A 237 10.08 -10.51 -2.44
CA GLY A 237 9.82 -11.46 -1.34
C GLY A 237 9.25 -12.78 -1.84
N GLY A 238 8.28 -12.73 -2.75
CA GLY A 238 7.77 -13.94 -3.40
C GLY A 238 8.82 -14.73 -4.16
N LEU A 239 9.78 -14.05 -4.79
CA LEU A 239 10.89 -14.71 -5.51
C LEU A 239 11.88 -15.43 -4.57
N ARG A 240 12.00 -14.98 -3.31
CA ARG A 240 12.91 -15.56 -2.32
C ARG A 240 12.33 -16.75 -1.57
N LEU A 241 11.00 -16.91 -1.59
CA LEU A 241 10.26 -18.03 -1.02
C LEU A 241 10.35 -19.28 -1.88
#